data_f257bc262c7125d0f44a04388fa82686
#
_entry.id   f257bc262c7125d0f44a04388fa82686
#
_cell.length_a   1.000
_cell.length_b   1.000
_cell.length_c   1.000
_cell.angle_alpha   90.00
_cell.angle_beta   90.00
_cell.angle_gamma   90.00
#
_symmetry.space_group_name_H-M   'P 1'
#
loop_
_entity.id
_entity.type
_entity.pdbx_description
1 polymer ?
#
loop_
_entity_poly.entity_id
_entity_poly.type
_entity_poly.pdbx_seq_one_letter_code
_entity_poly.pdbx_strand_id
1 'polypeptide(L)'
;MKQGSLSYNESAGQPWSSPYRWVMLAMLWLLYAFFGLAFRSISPLITPILADLDMSYSQMGLVLGSWQLTYIGASTVAGFFIDKWGIRRSLFLGTLIIALSVGLRYFANGFDTFLPLVALFGIGGPMISIGCPKTIALWFQGKDRGTAVGIYTTGQFFGGALALIATNRAIMPLTSYSWRLTFAFYGILTLLVACLWWVLAKDLRSSVLSEQTQMKGILTTLLKVPNIRMVLVCGLLTFAIIHGLTSWLPRILEEQAFAPTLAGYASSIPLLAGIPSLLILPRFIASERRGLALGVLAMLSASSVWLILFLTGFLMFVGLILYGIAACTLVPLLTLILMETPEVGARHMGTAGGLFFCVSEIGGFLGPLLVGMLVDWTGGFLAGGSFVVALSLGILLMSFFVKK
;
A
#
# COMPACT_ATOMS: atom_id res chain seq x y z
N MET A 1 -10.04 -23.13 -38.02
CA MET A 1 -9.95 -22.43 -36.75
C MET A 1 -10.87 -21.23 -36.79
N LYS A 2 -12.05 -21.33 -36.17
CA LYS A 2 -13.04 -20.25 -36.15
C LYS A 2 -12.70 -19.31 -34.99
N GLN A 3 -12.33 -18.06 -35.31
CA GLN A 3 -12.29 -16.99 -34.33
C GLN A 3 -13.71 -16.78 -33.79
N GLY A 4 -13.90 -17.09 -32.51
CA GLY A 4 -15.13 -16.75 -31.79
C GLY A 4 -15.24 -15.25 -31.65
N SER A 5 -16.05 -14.62 -32.52
CA SER A 5 -16.48 -13.23 -32.40
C SER A 5 -17.29 -13.11 -31.10
N LEU A 6 -16.79 -12.38 -30.14
CA LEU A 6 -17.55 -11.94 -28.97
C LEU A 6 -18.77 -11.14 -29.46
N SER A 7 -19.94 -11.73 -29.39
CA SER A 7 -21.20 -11.03 -29.64
C SER A 7 -21.45 -10.07 -28.45
N TYR A 8 -20.95 -8.87 -28.56
CA TYR A 8 -21.39 -7.73 -27.77
C TYR A 8 -22.77 -7.31 -28.27
N ASN A 9 -23.70 -7.14 -27.37
CA ASN A 9 -25.03 -6.62 -27.67
C ASN A 9 -24.84 -5.18 -28.17
N GLU A 10 -24.89 -4.94 -29.49
CA GLU A 10 -24.58 -3.66 -30.16
C GLU A 10 -25.53 -2.50 -29.79
N SER A 11 -26.60 -2.77 -29.01
CA SER A 11 -27.55 -1.75 -28.54
C SER A 11 -27.13 -1.01 -27.28
N ALA A 12 -26.12 -1.50 -26.53
CA ALA A 12 -25.53 -0.77 -25.40
C ALA A 12 -24.17 -0.23 -25.85
N GLY A 13 -24.05 1.08 -26.09
CA GLY A 13 -22.81 1.72 -26.52
C GLY A 13 -21.60 1.23 -25.71
N GLN A 14 -20.46 1.05 -26.37
CA GLN A 14 -19.26 0.45 -25.80
C GLN A 14 -18.83 1.22 -24.54
N PRO A 15 -18.54 0.55 -23.41
CA PRO A 15 -18.28 1.21 -22.11
C PRO A 15 -17.19 2.28 -22.18
N TRP A 16 -16.15 2.04 -22.97
CA TRP A 16 -15.03 2.96 -23.17
C TRP A 16 -15.35 4.21 -23.99
N SER A 17 -16.47 4.25 -24.71
CA SER A 17 -16.96 5.46 -25.39
C SER A 17 -17.91 6.28 -24.51
N SER A 18 -18.42 5.71 -23.42
CA SER A 18 -19.36 6.37 -22.53
C SER A 18 -18.66 7.44 -21.65
N PRO A 19 -19.17 8.68 -21.57
CA PRO A 19 -18.69 9.69 -20.62
C PRO A 19 -18.73 9.20 -19.15
N TYR A 20 -19.59 8.24 -18.84
CA TYR A 20 -19.73 7.68 -17.51
C TYR A 20 -18.45 7.00 -16.97
N ARG A 21 -17.52 6.62 -17.86
CA ARG A 21 -16.20 6.09 -17.48
C ARG A 21 -15.44 7.03 -16.53
N TRP A 22 -15.61 8.35 -16.69
CA TRP A 22 -14.96 9.34 -15.81
C TRP A 22 -15.60 9.38 -14.42
N VAL A 23 -16.92 9.16 -14.33
CA VAL A 23 -17.61 8.98 -13.03
C VAL A 23 -17.07 7.73 -12.34
N MET A 24 -16.93 6.62 -13.07
CA MET A 24 -16.33 5.40 -12.52
C MET A 24 -14.89 5.63 -12.05
N LEU A 25 -14.09 6.37 -12.82
CA LEU A 25 -12.72 6.74 -12.43
C LEU A 25 -12.69 7.59 -11.16
N ALA A 26 -13.53 8.60 -11.06
CA ALA A 26 -13.64 9.44 -9.86
C ALA A 26 -14.03 8.62 -8.63
N MET A 27 -14.96 7.68 -8.79
CA MET A 27 -15.36 6.76 -7.71
C MET A 27 -14.24 5.81 -7.30
N LEU A 28 -13.47 5.27 -8.26
CA LEU A 28 -12.29 4.45 -7.96
C LEU A 28 -11.21 5.25 -7.23
N TRP A 29 -10.98 6.49 -7.66
CA TRP A 29 -10.06 7.40 -6.98
C TRP A 29 -10.50 7.64 -5.54
N LEU A 30 -11.79 7.88 -5.31
CA LEU A 30 -12.35 8.10 -3.98
C LEU A 30 -12.22 6.85 -3.09
N LEU A 31 -12.54 5.66 -3.62
CA LEU A 31 -12.35 4.39 -2.90
C LEU A 31 -10.88 4.21 -2.49
N TYR A 32 -9.96 4.51 -3.40
CA TYR A 32 -8.53 4.36 -3.15
C TYR A 32 -7.99 5.44 -2.20
N ALA A 33 -8.58 6.64 -2.21
CA ALA A 33 -8.27 7.68 -1.23
C ALA A 33 -8.71 7.26 0.19
N PHE A 34 -9.90 6.70 0.34
CA PHE A 34 -10.37 6.22 1.64
C PHE A 34 -9.67 4.94 2.09
N PHE A 35 -9.22 4.10 1.17
CA PHE A 35 -8.30 3.01 1.48
C PHE A 35 -6.98 3.55 2.08
N GLY A 36 -6.36 4.54 1.45
CA GLY A 36 -5.13 5.18 1.94
C GLY A 36 -5.32 5.90 3.27
N LEU A 37 -6.45 6.60 3.44
CA LEU A 37 -6.83 7.29 4.67
C LEU A 37 -6.99 6.27 5.82
N ALA A 38 -7.77 5.22 5.62
CA ALA A 38 -8.02 4.16 6.61
C ALA A 38 -6.71 3.49 7.03
N PHE A 39 -5.84 3.20 6.05
CA PHE A 39 -4.54 2.61 6.27
C PHE A 39 -3.62 3.48 7.15
N ARG A 40 -3.54 4.79 6.86
CA ARG A 40 -2.65 5.72 7.56
C ARG A 40 -3.24 6.35 8.83
N SER A 41 -4.52 6.13 9.12
CA SER A 41 -5.23 6.77 10.24
C SER A 41 -4.70 6.43 11.62
N ILE A 42 -4.00 5.29 11.80
CA ILE A 42 -3.42 4.90 13.09
C ILE A 42 -2.14 5.70 13.39
N SER A 43 -1.30 5.93 12.38
CA SER A 43 0.04 6.50 12.57
C SER A 43 0.08 7.83 13.36
N PRO A 44 -0.80 8.83 13.10
CA PRO A 44 -0.82 10.07 13.87
C PRO A 44 -1.47 9.93 15.26
N LEU A 45 -2.04 8.77 15.59
CA LEU A 45 -2.74 8.49 16.85
C LEU A 45 -1.99 7.50 17.76
N ILE A 46 -0.79 7.09 17.37
CA ILE A 46 -0.01 6.07 18.13
C ILE A 46 0.16 6.49 19.59
N THR A 47 0.58 7.72 19.84
CA THR A 47 0.84 8.23 21.20
C THR A 47 -0.38 8.14 22.13
N PRO A 48 -1.57 8.69 21.76
CA PRO A 48 -2.74 8.57 22.63
C PRO A 48 -3.26 7.13 22.73
N ILE A 49 -3.11 6.29 21.72
CA ILE A 49 -3.53 4.88 21.76
C ILE A 49 -2.64 4.08 22.71
N LEU A 50 -1.31 4.21 22.63
CA LEU A 50 -0.38 3.54 23.53
C LEU A 50 -0.67 3.88 25.00
N ALA A 51 -0.90 5.18 25.29
CA ALA A 51 -1.17 5.65 26.63
C ALA A 51 -2.52 5.17 27.18
N ASP A 52 -3.56 5.13 26.35
CA ASP A 52 -4.91 4.80 26.78
C ASP A 52 -5.17 3.29 26.87
N LEU A 53 -4.53 2.48 26.04
CA LEU A 53 -4.65 1.02 26.04
C LEU A 53 -3.53 0.30 26.79
N ASP A 54 -2.59 1.04 27.41
CA ASP A 54 -1.42 0.53 28.12
C ASP A 54 -0.64 -0.52 27.29
N MET A 55 -0.35 -0.15 26.03
CA MET A 55 0.31 -1.04 25.07
C MET A 55 1.79 -0.75 24.95
N SER A 56 2.60 -1.82 24.80
CA SER A 56 4.01 -1.70 24.44
C SER A 56 4.17 -1.31 22.96
N TYR A 57 5.36 -0.84 22.58
CA TYR A 57 5.70 -0.58 21.17
C TYR A 57 5.69 -1.86 20.33
N SER A 58 6.08 -3.02 20.90
CA SER A 58 5.97 -4.32 20.22
C SER A 58 4.53 -4.68 19.90
N GLN A 59 3.61 -4.49 20.85
CA GLN A 59 2.19 -4.72 20.65
C GLN A 59 1.62 -3.79 19.57
N MET A 60 1.97 -2.50 19.60
CA MET A 60 1.57 -1.55 18.56
C MET A 60 2.18 -1.91 17.20
N GLY A 61 3.45 -2.34 17.16
CA GLY A 61 4.08 -2.82 15.93
C GLY A 61 3.37 -4.03 15.33
N LEU A 62 2.93 -4.98 16.19
CA LEU A 62 2.10 -6.10 15.76
C LEU A 62 0.74 -5.65 15.23
N VAL A 63 0.10 -4.69 15.85
CA VAL A 63 -1.16 -4.08 15.37
C VAL A 63 -0.95 -3.43 14.00
N LEU A 64 0.10 -2.60 13.85
CA LEU A 64 0.40 -1.90 12.60
C LEU A 64 0.69 -2.85 11.43
N GLY A 65 1.27 -4.03 11.74
CA GLY A 65 1.57 -5.06 10.76
C GLY A 65 0.44 -6.08 10.51
N SER A 66 -0.53 -6.20 11.42
CA SER A 66 -1.51 -7.31 11.42
C SER A 66 -2.36 -7.41 10.15
N TRP A 67 -2.68 -6.31 9.54
CA TRP A 67 -3.51 -6.29 8.33
C TRP A 67 -2.82 -6.95 7.12
N GLN A 68 -1.48 -6.93 7.05
CA GLN A 68 -0.76 -7.60 5.97
C GLN A 68 -0.94 -9.11 5.99
N LEU A 69 -0.94 -9.72 7.18
CA LEU A 69 -1.15 -11.17 7.31
C LEU A 69 -2.54 -11.59 6.81
N THR A 70 -3.57 -10.85 7.22
CA THR A 70 -4.93 -11.11 6.76
C THR A 70 -5.11 -10.78 5.28
N TYR A 71 -4.40 -9.75 4.77
CA TYR A 71 -4.40 -9.38 3.36
C TYR A 71 -3.82 -10.50 2.48
N ILE A 72 -2.71 -11.14 2.88
CA ILE A 72 -2.12 -12.27 2.14
C ILE A 72 -3.14 -13.40 2.00
N GLY A 73 -3.78 -13.79 3.12
CA GLY A 73 -4.81 -14.83 3.12
C GLY A 73 -6.04 -14.46 2.29
N ALA A 74 -6.54 -13.24 2.44
CA ALA A 74 -7.73 -12.77 1.76
C ALA A 74 -7.52 -12.51 0.25
N SER A 75 -6.30 -12.18 -0.19
CA SER A 75 -6.00 -11.85 -1.59
C SER A 75 -6.29 -13.00 -2.55
N THR A 76 -6.04 -14.24 -2.13
CA THR A 76 -6.32 -15.45 -2.92
C THR A 76 -7.80 -15.66 -3.17
N VAL A 77 -8.63 -15.26 -2.21
CA VAL A 77 -10.09 -15.44 -2.22
C VAL A 77 -10.79 -14.24 -2.87
N ALA A 78 -10.23 -13.04 -2.73
CA ALA A 78 -10.80 -11.80 -3.25
C ALA A 78 -10.96 -11.82 -4.78
N GLY A 79 -9.96 -12.34 -5.52
CA GLY A 79 -10.05 -12.51 -6.97
C GLY A 79 -11.26 -13.35 -7.40
N PHE A 80 -11.48 -14.49 -6.72
CA PHE A 80 -12.63 -15.36 -6.96
C PHE A 80 -13.96 -14.63 -6.70
N PHE A 81 -14.06 -13.88 -5.62
CA PHE A 81 -15.29 -13.13 -5.32
C PHE A 81 -15.56 -12.03 -6.35
N ILE A 82 -14.52 -11.31 -6.81
CA ILE A 82 -14.64 -10.29 -7.84
C ILE A 82 -15.13 -10.91 -9.16
N ASP A 83 -14.65 -12.11 -9.52
CA ASP A 83 -15.07 -12.80 -10.73
C ASP A 83 -16.52 -13.32 -10.63
N LYS A 84 -16.90 -13.85 -9.45
CA LYS A 84 -18.22 -14.46 -9.23
C LYS A 84 -19.33 -13.43 -8.98
N TRP A 85 -19.07 -12.42 -8.16
CA TRP A 85 -20.11 -11.47 -7.70
C TRP A 85 -20.12 -10.15 -8.49
N GLY A 86 -19.10 -9.93 -9.34
CA GLY A 86 -18.91 -8.70 -10.08
C GLY A 86 -18.21 -7.60 -9.27
N ILE A 87 -17.77 -6.58 -9.99
CA ILE A 87 -16.92 -5.50 -9.44
C ILE A 87 -17.69 -4.66 -8.44
N ARG A 88 -18.94 -4.27 -8.77
CA ARG A 88 -19.75 -3.38 -7.93
C ARG A 88 -19.95 -3.94 -6.52
N ARG A 89 -20.36 -5.20 -6.44
CA ARG A 89 -20.59 -5.88 -5.15
C ARG A 89 -19.30 -6.11 -4.38
N SER A 90 -18.26 -6.55 -5.05
CA SER A 90 -16.98 -6.86 -4.39
C SER A 90 -16.29 -5.61 -3.83
N LEU A 91 -16.24 -4.52 -4.59
CA LEU A 91 -15.68 -3.26 -4.11
C LEU A 91 -16.52 -2.63 -2.99
N PHE A 92 -17.85 -2.75 -3.06
CA PHE A 92 -18.74 -2.35 -1.96
C PHE A 92 -18.41 -3.12 -0.68
N LEU A 93 -18.37 -4.46 -0.74
CA LEU A 93 -18.07 -5.30 0.42
C LEU A 93 -16.67 -5.04 0.97
N GLY A 94 -15.68 -4.89 0.10
CA GLY A 94 -14.32 -4.54 0.52
C GLY A 94 -14.29 -3.21 1.27
N THR A 95 -14.95 -2.17 0.74
CA THR A 95 -15.00 -0.85 1.39
C THR A 95 -15.82 -0.90 2.69
N LEU A 96 -16.90 -1.68 2.72
CA LEU A 96 -17.71 -1.89 3.94
C LEU A 96 -16.88 -2.55 5.05
N ILE A 97 -16.12 -3.59 4.72
CA ILE A 97 -15.22 -4.26 5.69
C ILE A 97 -14.17 -3.26 6.21
N ILE A 98 -13.61 -2.42 5.33
CA ILE A 98 -12.67 -1.36 5.73
C ILE A 98 -13.35 -0.34 6.65
N ALA A 99 -14.56 0.12 6.32
CA ALA A 99 -15.32 1.04 7.15
C ALA A 99 -15.60 0.46 8.54
N LEU A 100 -15.99 -0.82 8.62
CA LEU A 100 -16.19 -1.55 9.87
C LEU A 100 -14.87 -1.70 10.64
N SER A 101 -13.77 -2.07 9.97
CA SER A 101 -12.44 -2.15 10.57
C SER A 101 -12.06 -0.83 11.27
N VAL A 102 -12.26 0.30 10.60
CA VAL A 102 -11.91 1.61 11.14
C VAL A 102 -12.90 2.06 12.21
N GLY A 103 -14.21 1.98 11.94
CA GLY A 103 -15.25 2.46 12.85
C GLY A 103 -15.34 1.68 14.16
N LEU A 104 -15.19 0.36 14.11
CA LEU A 104 -15.27 -0.50 15.29
C LEU A 104 -14.07 -0.35 16.23
N ARG A 105 -12.96 0.26 15.79
CA ARG A 105 -11.84 0.64 16.70
C ARG A 105 -12.30 1.55 17.83
N TYR A 106 -13.44 2.22 17.69
CA TYR A 106 -14.09 2.97 18.77
C TYR A 106 -14.30 2.13 20.04
N PHE A 107 -14.59 0.84 19.89
CA PHE A 107 -14.90 -0.09 20.99
C PHE A 107 -13.66 -0.81 21.55
N ALA A 108 -12.46 -0.47 21.07
CA ALA A 108 -11.24 -1.12 21.54
C ALA A 108 -10.92 -0.75 22.98
N ASN A 109 -10.70 -1.77 23.83
CA ASN A 109 -10.46 -1.61 25.27
C ASN A 109 -9.05 -2.09 25.68
N GLY A 110 -8.26 -2.63 24.75
CA GLY A 110 -6.93 -3.16 24.98
C GLY A 110 -6.36 -3.76 23.70
N PHE A 111 -5.17 -4.28 23.78
CA PHE A 111 -4.45 -4.91 22.68
C PHE A 111 -5.30 -6.00 21.99
N ASP A 112 -5.90 -6.91 22.77
CA ASP A 112 -6.63 -8.09 22.27
C ASP A 112 -7.87 -7.72 21.44
N THR A 113 -8.48 -6.58 21.73
CA THR A 113 -9.62 -6.06 20.98
C THR A 113 -9.20 -5.18 19.82
N PHE A 114 -8.10 -4.41 19.95
CA PHE A 114 -7.64 -3.51 18.91
C PHE A 114 -6.98 -4.25 17.73
N LEU A 115 -6.19 -5.28 18.01
CA LEU A 115 -5.49 -6.10 17.01
C LEU A 115 -6.43 -6.69 15.94
N PRO A 116 -7.49 -7.44 16.29
CA PRO A 116 -8.37 -8.03 15.28
C PRO A 116 -9.16 -6.97 14.48
N LEU A 117 -9.48 -5.83 15.09
CA LEU A 117 -10.15 -4.74 14.39
C LEU A 117 -9.25 -4.11 13.32
N VAL A 118 -7.94 -4.00 13.56
CA VAL A 118 -6.99 -3.55 12.55
C VAL A 118 -6.73 -4.63 11.52
N ALA A 119 -6.59 -5.89 11.93
CA ALA A 119 -6.42 -7.02 11.03
C ALA A 119 -7.60 -7.18 10.05
N LEU A 120 -8.82 -6.83 10.46
CA LEU A 120 -10.02 -6.86 9.61
C LEU A 120 -9.87 -6.01 8.34
N PHE A 121 -9.09 -4.92 8.38
CA PHE A 121 -8.76 -4.10 7.21
C PHE A 121 -8.15 -4.94 6.07
N GLY A 122 -7.27 -5.89 6.41
CA GLY A 122 -6.61 -6.74 5.44
C GLY A 122 -7.56 -7.72 4.73
N ILE A 123 -8.75 -7.98 5.27
CA ILE A 123 -9.77 -8.80 4.59
C ILE A 123 -10.46 -8.00 3.47
N GLY A 124 -10.76 -6.73 3.71
CA GLY A 124 -11.39 -5.85 2.70
C GLY A 124 -10.41 -5.32 1.67
N GLY A 125 -9.14 -5.14 2.06
CA GLY A 125 -8.10 -4.52 1.24
C GLY A 125 -7.91 -5.12 -0.16
N PRO A 126 -7.76 -6.44 -0.31
CA PRO A 126 -7.56 -7.09 -1.60
C PRO A 126 -8.71 -6.86 -2.59
N MET A 127 -9.95 -6.72 -2.10
CA MET A 127 -11.09 -6.43 -2.99
C MET A 127 -10.91 -5.08 -3.66
N ILE A 128 -10.35 -4.08 -2.97
CA ILE A 128 -10.08 -2.76 -3.53
C ILE A 128 -8.87 -2.80 -4.46
N SER A 129 -7.75 -3.35 -4.01
CA SER A 129 -6.48 -3.33 -4.77
C SER A 129 -6.52 -4.19 -6.04
N ILE A 130 -7.32 -5.27 -6.08
CA ILE A 130 -7.53 -6.11 -7.27
C ILE A 130 -8.70 -5.57 -8.11
N GLY A 131 -9.76 -5.09 -7.48
CA GLY A 131 -10.96 -4.63 -8.17
C GLY A 131 -10.77 -3.32 -8.92
N CYS A 132 -9.99 -2.36 -8.38
CA CYS A 132 -9.74 -1.09 -9.05
C CYS A 132 -9.06 -1.26 -10.43
N PRO A 133 -7.90 -1.93 -10.55
CA PRO A 133 -7.27 -2.14 -11.86
C PRO A 133 -8.15 -2.96 -12.81
N LYS A 134 -8.92 -3.92 -12.30
CA LYS A 134 -9.87 -4.67 -13.12
C LYS A 134 -10.99 -3.78 -13.67
N THR A 135 -11.50 -2.86 -12.87
CA THR A 135 -12.50 -1.88 -13.32
C THR A 135 -11.94 -0.98 -14.43
N ILE A 136 -10.69 -0.47 -14.23
CA ILE A 136 -10.02 0.33 -15.27
C ILE A 136 -9.87 -0.46 -16.57
N ALA A 137 -9.49 -1.74 -16.48
CA ALA A 137 -9.31 -2.58 -17.67
C ALA A 137 -10.61 -2.75 -18.49
N LEU A 138 -11.79 -2.70 -17.84
CA LEU A 138 -13.10 -2.81 -18.48
C LEU A 138 -13.63 -1.48 -19.03
N TRP A 139 -13.32 -0.37 -18.37
CA TRP A 139 -13.88 0.95 -18.72
C TRP A 139 -12.95 1.79 -19.59
N PHE A 140 -11.66 1.46 -19.71
CA PHE A 140 -10.68 2.25 -20.44
C PHE A 140 -9.83 1.39 -21.37
N GLN A 141 -9.47 1.95 -22.53
CA GLN A 141 -8.63 1.29 -23.53
C GLN A 141 -7.49 2.20 -24.01
N GLY A 142 -6.50 1.60 -24.64
CA GLY A 142 -5.38 2.31 -25.27
C GLY A 142 -4.64 3.24 -24.29
N LYS A 143 -4.37 4.46 -24.73
CA LYS A 143 -3.64 5.48 -23.95
C LYS A 143 -4.42 5.94 -22.71
N ASP A 144 -5.75 5.99 -22.79
CA ASP A 144 -6.62 6.41 -21.68
C ASP A 144 -6.52 5.45 -20.48
N ARG A 145 -6.27 4.16 -20.72
CA ARG A 145 -6.09 3.17 -19.66
C ARG A 145 -4.89 3.52 -18.78
N GLY A 146 -3.74 3.86 -19.37
CA GLY A 146 -2.56 4.27 -18.63
C GLY A 146 -2.78 5.53 -17.79
N THR A 147 -3.46 6.52 -18.37
CA THR A 147 -3.85 7.76 -17.67
C THR A 147 -4.77 7.46 -16.49
N ALA A 148 -5.79 6.62 -16.69
CA ALA A 148 -6.75 6.26 -15.66
C ALA A 148 -6.07 5.48 -14.50
N VAL A 149 -5.12 4.58 -14.79
CA VAL A 149 -4.30 3.91 -13.77
C VAL A 149 -3.50 4.93 -12.97
N GLY A 150 -2.81 5.86 -13.64
CA GLY A 150 -2.07 6.93 -12.96
C GLY A 150 -2.96 7.76 -12.03
N ILE A 151 -4.16 8.15 -12.50
CA ILE A 151 -5.08 8.96 -11.70
C ILE A 151 -5.57 8.18 -10.47
N TYR A 152 -6.15 6.98 -10.60
CA TYR A 152 -6.73 6.31 -9.44
C TYR A 152 -5.68 5.94 -8.37
N THR A 153 -4.47 5.61 -8.78
CA THR A 153 -3.39 5.27 -7.83
C THR A 153 -2.95 6.45 -6.97
N THR A 154 -3.05 7.69 -7.47
CA THR A 154 -2.77 8.88 -6.65
C THR A 154 -3.72 9.01 -5.46
N GLY A 155 -4.93 8.43 -5.54
CA GLY A 155 -5.91 8.45 -4.46
C GLY A 155 -5.35 7.90 -3.15
N GLN A 156 -4.67 6.76 -3.17
CA GLN A 156 -4.09 6.14 -1.97
C GLN A 156 -3.07 7.06 -1.26
N PHE A 157 -2.20 7.69 -2.03
CA PHE A 157 -1.20 8.62 -1.49
C PHE A 157 -1.86 9.88 -0.93
N PHE A 158 -2.83 10.42 -1.67
CA PHE A 158 -3.59 11.59 -1.23
C PHE A 158 -4.37 11.30 0.06
N GLY A 159 -5.10 10.20 0.14
CA GLY A 159 -5.84 9.79 1.32
C GLY A 159 -4.94 9.53 2.52
N GLY A 160 -3.79 8.88 2.30
CA GLY A 160 -2.78 8.68 3.33
C GLY A 160 -2.19 9.99 3.86
N ALA A 161 -1.85 10.92 2.97
CA ALA A 161 -1.38 12.24 3.34
C ALA A 161 -2.47 13.04 4.09
N LEU A 162 -3.72 12.95 3.63
CA LEU A 162 -4.86 13.59 4.30
C LEU A 162 -5.05 13.07 5.72
N ALA A 163 -4.91 11.74 5.94
CA ALA A 163 -4.96 11.18 7.29
C ALA A 163 -3.88 11.78 8.19
N LEU A 164 -2.64 11.89 7.72
CA LEU A 164 -1.52 12.43 8.49
C LEU A 164 -1.69 13.92 8.79
N ILE A 165 -2.17 14.69 7.81
CA ILE A 165 -2.33 16.15 7.92
C ILE A 165 -3.56 16.49 8.76
N ALA A 166 -4.72 15.89 8.46
CA ALA A 166 -5.99 16.32 9.01
C ALA A 166 -6.26 15.77 10.41
N THR A 167 -5.73 14.59 10.77
CA THR A 167 -6.06 13.94 12.05
C THR A 167 -5.78 14.85 13.23
N ASN A 168 -4.55 15.26 13.46
CA ASN A 168 -4.19 16.08 14.63
C ASN A 168 -4.58 17.56 14.47
N ARG A 169 -4.69 18.06 13.23
CA ARG A 169 -5.00 19.48 12.97
C ARG A 169 -6.48 19.79 13.08
N ALA A 170 -7.33 18.89 12.59
CA ALA A 170 -8.75 19.17 12.41
C ALA A 170 -9.64 18.13 13.10
N ILE A 171 -9.39 16.83 12.90
CA ILE A 171 -10.35 15.81 13.34
C ILE A 171 -10.27 15.58 14.86
N MET A 172 -9.08 15.51 15.45
CA MET A 172 -8.92 15.37 16.90
C MET A 172 -9.58 16.53 17.67
N PRO A 173 -9.41 17.82 17.29
CA PRO A 173 -10.18 18.91 17.90
C PRO A 173 -11.69 18.76 17.74
N LEU A 174 -12.18 18.36 16.55
CA LEU A 174 -13.61 18.14 16.29
C LEU A 174 -14.18 16.96 17.10
N THR A 175 -13.37 16.00 17.46
CA THR A 175 -13.75 14.81 18.23
C THR A 175 -13.35 14.91 19.70
N SER A 176 -13.22 16.14 20.23
CA SER A 176 -12.84 16.41 21.62
C SER A 176 -11.55 15.71 22.05
N TYR A 177 -10.58 15.60 21.15
CA TYR A 177 -9.29 14.90 21.31
C TYR A 177 -9.43 13.41 21.63
N SER A 178 -10.56 12.79 21.28
CA SER A 178 -10.78 11.36 21.41
C SER A 178 -10.35 10.61 20.15
N TRP A 179 -9.31 9.77 20.26
CA TRP A 179 -8.88 8.90 19.17
C TRP A 179 -9.97 7.89 18.79
N ARG A 180 -10.79 7.44 19.74
CA ARG A 180 -11.94 6.55 19.49
C ARG A 180 -12.97 7.23 18.60
N LEU A 181 -13.39 8.44 18.93
CA LEU A 181 -14.34 9.21 18.13
C LEU A 181 -13.75 9.57 16.76
N THR A 182 -12.42 9.78 16.68
CA THR A 182 -11.72 10.00 15.40
C THR A 182 -11.85 8.78 14.49
N PHE A 183 -11.67 7.57 15.01
CA PHE A 183 -11.90 6.36 14.22
C PHE A 183 -13.37 6.14 13.84
N ALA A 184 -14.30 6.41 14.74
CA ALA A 184 -15.73 6.36 14.42
C ALA A 184 -16.07 7.33 13.27
N PHE A 185 -15.56 8.56 13.31
CA PHE A 185 -15.72 9.56 12.27
C PHE A 185 -15.17 9.08 10.92
N TYR A 186 -13.93 8.56 10.87
CA TYR A 186 -13.35 8.00 9.66
C TYR A 186 -14.11 6.77 9.15
N GLY A 187 -14.60 5.93 10.06
CA GLY A 187 -15.44 4.78 9.72
C GLY A 187 -16.74 5.19 9.05
N ILE A 188 -17.43 6.21 9.59
CA ILE A 188 -18.65 6.76 9.01
C ILE A 188 -18.38 7.36 7.62
N LEU A 189 -17.32 8.14 7.46
CA LEU A 189 -16.96 8.70 6.15
C LEU A 189 -16.66 7.60 5.13
N THR A 190 -15.94 6.55 5.53
CA THR A 190 -15.64 5.40 4.65
C THR A 190 -16.91 4.64 4.29
N LEU A 191 -17.85 4.51 5.22
CA LEU A 191 -19.17 3.91 4.98
C LEU A 191 -19.98 4.73 3.97
N LEU A 192 -19.98 6.06 4.10
CA LEU A 192 -20.64 6.95 3.13
C LEU A 192 -20.06 6.78 1.72
N VAL A 193 -18.74 6.61 1.60
CA VAL A 193 -18.10 6.32 0.31
C VAL A 193 -18.51 4.94 -0.23
N ALA A 194 -18.64 3.93 0.64
CA ALA A 194 -19.16 2.62 0.23
C ALA A 194 -20.59 2.73 -0.31
N CYS A 195 -21.47 3.47 0.38
CA CYS A 195 -22.84 3.72 -0.06
C CYS A 195 -22.88 4.50 -1.39
N LEU A 196 -22.04 5.51 -1.54
CA LEU A 196 -21.93 6.28 -2.77
C LEU A 196 -21.47 5.41 -3.94
N TRP A 197 -20.46 4.54 -3.71
CA TRP A 197 -20.06 3.53 -4.68
C TRP A 197 -21.23 2.60 -5.05
N TRP A 198 -21.96 2.11 -4.07
CA TRP A 198 -23.11 1.23 -4.31
C TRP A 198 -24.17 1.88 -5.21
N VAL A 199 -24.42 3.16 -5.05
CA VAL A 199 -25.42 3.89 -5.84
C VAL A 199 -24.92 4.18 -7.26
N LEU A 200 -23.67 4.65 -7.39
CA LEU A 200 -23.14 5.17 -8.66
C LEU A 200 -22.41 4.12 -9.49
N ALA A 201 -21.89 3.04 -8.90
CA ALA A 201 -21.13 2.07 -9.68
C ALA A 201 -22.02 1.24 -10.61
N LYS A 202 -21.54 1.00 -11.83
CA LYS A 202 -22.20 0.14 -12.80
C LYS A 202 -21.36 -1.12 -13.05
N ASP A 203 -22.02 -2.29 -12.99
CA ASP A 203 -21.38 -3.56 -13.33
C ASP A 203 -21.33 -3.74 -14.85
N LEU A 204 -20.15 -4.13 -15.33
CA LEU A 204 -19.99 -4.68 -16.67
C LEU A 204 -19.75 -6.19 -16.50
N ARG A 205 -20.65 -7.01 -16.99
CA ARG A 205 -20.47 -8.47 -16.95
C ARG A 205 -19.29 -8.83 -17.87
N SER A 206 -18.21 -9.31 -17.25
CA SER A 206 -17.11 -9.94 -17.98
C SER A 206 -17.38 -11.44 -18.06
N SER A 207 -17.49 -11.99 -19.27
CA SER A 207 -17.61 -13.42 -19.50
C SER A 207 -16.25 -14.15 -19.53
N VAL A 208 -15.17 -13.47 -19.15
CA VAL A 208 -13.83 -14.07 -19.14
C VAL A 208 -13.66 -14.88 -17.87
N LEU A 209 -13.98 -16.18 -17.95
CA LEU A 209 -13.54 -17.18 -16.98
C LEU A 209 -12.02 -17.25 -17.05
N SER A 210 -11.36 -16.90 -15.94
CA SER A 210 -9.92 -17.10 -15.79
C SER A 210 -9.61 -18.59 -15.88
N GLU A 211 -8.85 -19.01 -16.89
CA GLU A 211 -8.29 -20.37 -16.92
C GLU A 211 -7.43 -20.55 -15.66
N GLN A 212 -7.86 -21.44 -14.77
CA GLN A 212 -7.07 -21.89 -13.63
C GLN A 212 -5.89 -22.72 -14.15
N THR A 213 -4.81 -22.04 -14.50
CA THR A 213 -3.54 -22.70 -14.86
C THR A 213 -3.00 -23.42 -13.61
N GLN A 214 -2.43 -24.61 -13.79
CA GLN A 214 -1.83 -25.41 -12.71
C GLN A 214 -0.73 -24.63 -11.97
N MET A 215 -1.07 -23.94 -10.90
CA MET A 215 -0.22 -22.97 -10.19
C MET A 215 0.98 -23.62 -9.49
N LYS A 216 0.82 -24.85 -8.94
CA LYS A 216 1.87 -25.52 -8.15
C LYS A 216 3.17 -25.81 -8.90
N GLY A 217 3.10 -26.27 -10.16
CA GLY A 217 4.30 -26.57 -10.97
C GLY A 217 5.07 -25.32 -11.39
N ILE A 218 4.35 -24.21 -11.62
CA ILE A 218 4.95 -22.94 -12.04
C ILE A 218 5.71 -22.30 -10.88
N LEU A 219 5.14 -22.28 -9.67
CA LEU A 219 5.77 -21.71 -8.47
C LEU A 219 7.13 -22.34 -8.18
N THR A 220 7.22 -23.67 -8.23
CA THR A 220 8.49 -24.38 -7.97
C THR A 220 9.54 -24.08 -9.03
N THR A 221 9.14 -23.86 -10.28
CA THR A 221 10.03 -23.48 -11.37
C THR A 221 10.53 -22.04 -11.19
N LEU A 222 9.64 -21.11 -10.90
CA LEU A 222 9.99 -19.70 -10.68
C LEU A 222 10.96 -19.53 -9.50
N LEU A 223 10.74 -20.25 -8.40
CA LEU A 223 11.62 -20.18 -7.22
C LEU A 223 13.04 -20.71 -7.46
N LYS A 224 13.28 -21.47 -8.54
CA LYS A 224 14.64 -21.92 -8.92
C LYS A 224 15.44 -20.82 -9.62
N VAL A 225 14.80 -19.80 -10.18
CA VAL A 225 15.44 -18.71 -10.92
C VAL A 225 16.10 -17.73 -9.94
N PRO A 226 17.44 -17.51 -10.01
CA PRO A 226 18.15 -16.65 -9.08
C PRO A 226 17.63 -15.21 -9.05
N ASN A 227 17.33 -14.62 -10.22
CA ASN A 227 16.78 -13.28 -10.32
C ASN A 227 15.45 -13.14 -9.59
N ILE A 228 14.57 -14.14 -9.67
CA ILE A 228 13.28 -14.12 -8.98
C ILE A 228 13.50 -14.15 -7.47
N ARG A 229 14.35 -15.04 -6.97
CA ARG A 229 14.67 -15.11 -5.53
C ARG A 229 15.21 -13.77 -5.01
N MET A 230 16.11 -13.15 -5.77
CA MET A 230 16.65 -11.84 -5.43
C MET A 230 15.56 -10.76 -5.38
N VAL A 231 14.68 -10.69 -6.39
CA VAL A 231 13.56 -9.72 -6.42
C VAL A 231 12.61 -9.97 -5.25
N LEU A 232 12.34 -11.22 -4.87
CA LEU A 232 11.51 -11.55 -3.71
C LEU A 232 12.14 -11.06 -2.40
N VAL A 233 13.44 -11.30 -2.21
CA VAL A 233 14.16 -10.80 -1.02
C VAL A 233 14.18 -9.27 -1.01
N CYS A 234 14.50 -8.61 -2.12
CA CYS A 234 14.44 -7.16 -2.22
C CYS A 234 13.04 -6.62 -1.96
N GLY A 235 11.99 -7.30 -2.44
CA GLY A 235 10.60 -6.96 -2.16
C GLY A 235 10.27 -7.00 -0.66
N LEU A 236 10.64 -8.10 0.00
CA LEU A 236 10.50 -8.27 1.45
C LEU A 236 11.20 -7.14 2.21
N LEU A 237 12.47 -6.86 1.89
CA LEU A 237 13.23 -5.78 2.54
C LEU A 237 12.60 -4.41 2.25
N THR A 238 12.17 -4.15 1.01
CA THR A 238 11.55 -2.88 0.61
C THR A 238 10.26 -2.62 1.40
N PHE A 239 9.39 -3.62 1.53
CA PHE A 239 8.15 -3.45 2.29
C PHE A 239 8.42 -3.31 3.80
N ALA A 240 9.41 -4.03 4.34
CA ALA A 240 9.85 -3.84 5.72
C ALA A 240 10.36 -2.41 5.97
N ILE A 241 11.13 -1.84 5.04
CA ILE A 241 11.60 -0.44 5.08
C ILE A 241 10.41 0.52 5.04
N ILE A 242 9.53 0.36 4.02
CA ILE A 242 8.42 1.28 3.79
C ILE A 242 7.45 1.28 4.98
N HIS A 243 6.98 0.11 5.38
CA HIS A 243 6.00 0.01 6.46
C HIS A 243 6.65 0.23 7.83
N GLY A 244 7.89 -0.25 8.03
CA GLY A 244 8.65 -0.05 9.26
C GLY A 244 8.88 1.42 9.58
N LEU A 245 9.32 2.23 8.61
CA LEU A 245 9.53 3.66 8.87
C LEU A 245 8.22 4.45 8.84
N THR A 246 7.43 4.33 7.76
CA THR A 246 6.30 5.25 7.57
C THR A 246 5.16 5.05 8.57
N SER A 247 5.01 3.87 9.16
CA SER A 247 4.00 3.66 10.20
C SER A 247 4.37 4.36 11.52
N TRP A 248 5.65 4.40 11.83
CA TRP A 248 6.16 5.02 13.05
C TRP A 248 6.58 6.49 12.86
N LEU A 249 6.66 6.99 11.64
CA LEU A 249 7.23 8.31 11.33
C LEU A 249 6.63 9.46 12.15
N PRO A 250 5.29 9.59 12.32
CA PRO A 250 4.76 10.64 13.20
C PRO A 250 5.30 10.52 14.62
N ARG A 251 5.36 9.31 15.18
CA ARG A 251 5.84 9.07 16.54
C ARG A 251 7.34 9.33 16.68
N ILE A 252 8.14 8.97 15.67
CA ILE A 252 9.58 9.30 15.61
C ILE A 252 9.79 10.83 15.68
N LEU A 253 9.00 11.58 14.93
CA LEU A 253 9.09 13.04 14.92
C LEU A 253 8.58 13.66 16.24
N GLU A 254 7.56 13.09 16.87
CA GLU A 254 7.11 13.51 18.20
C GLU A 254 8.21 13.30 19.27
N GLU A 255 8.98 12.21 19.19
CA GLU A 255 10.13 11.97 20.07
C GLU A 255 11.26 13.00 19.85
N GLN A 256 11.37 13.53 18.62
CA GLN A 256 12.25 14.66 18.29
C GLN A 256 11.65 16.03 18.68
N ALA A 257 10.66 16.07 19.56
CA ALA A 257 9.99 17.26 20.09
C ALA A 257 9.13 18.04 19.06
N PHE A 258 8.72 17.40 17.97
CA PHE A 258 7.71 17.99 17.09
C PHE A 258 6.32 17.91 17.74
N ALA A 259 5.57 19.00 17.66
CA ALA A 259 4.16 18.96 18.03
C ALA A 259 3.40 17.96 17.13
N PRO A 260 2.37 17.23 17.62
CA PRO A 260 1.67 16.20 16.86
C PRO A 260 1.16 16.66 15.49
N THR A 261 0.70 17.90 15.39
CA THR A 261 0.26 18.50 14.12
C THR A 261 1.42 18.64 13.12
N LEU A 262 2.58 19.12 13.58
CA LEU A 262 3.76 19.27 12.72
C LEU A 262 4.35 17.93 12.34
N ALA A 263 4.36 16.96 13.25
CA ALA A 263 4.77 15.58 12.99
C ALA A 263 3.91 14.94 11.89
N GLY A 264 2.59 15.18 11.93
CA GLY A 264 1.66 14.77 10.87
C GLY A 264 1.98 15.40 9.52
N TYR A 265 2.20 16.72 9.47
CA TYR A 265 2.58 17.42 8.23
C TYR A 265 3.89 16.89 7.66
N ALA A 266 4.93 16.81 8.48
CA ALA A 266 6.23 16.30 8.06
C ALA A 266 6.15 14.85 7.57
N SER A 267 5.37 14.00 8.24
CA SER A 267 5.16 12.60 7.85
C SER A 267 4.37 12.43 6.54
N SER A 268 3.65 13.46 6.07
CA SER A 268 2.98 13.43 4.78
C SER A 268 3.92 13.70 3.60
N ILE A 269 5.07 14.35 3.85
CA ILE A 269 6.04 14.75 2.81
C ILE A 269 6.51 13.56 1.97
N PRO A 270 6.94 12.41 2.55
CA PRO A 270 7.35 11.27 1.74
C PRO A 270 6.28 10.76 0.79
N LEU A 271 5.00 10.75 1.22
CA LEU A 271 3.90 10.31 0.38
C LEU A 271 3.69 11.25 -0.81
N LEU A 272 3.68 12.56 -0.56
CA LEU A 272 3.47 13.57 -1.60
C LEU A 272 4.66 13.67 -2.55
N ALA A 273 5.90 13.69 -2.03
CA ALA A 273 7.12 13.71 -2.83
C ALA A 273 7.30 12.43 -3.66
N GLY A 274 6.75 11.31 -3.18
CA GLY A 274 6.80 10.02 -3.87
C GLY A 274 5.93 9.96 -5.14
N ILE A 275 4.83 10.72 -5.23
CA ILE A 275 3.91 10.66 -6.38
C ILE A 275 4.63 10.95 -7.71
N PRO A 276 5.36 12.07 -7.87
CA PRO A 276 6.08 12.33 -9.11
C PRO A 276 7.13 11.26 -9.43
N SER A 277 7.86 10.78 -8.42
CA SER A 277 8.91 9.78 -8.61
C SER A 277 8.35 8.44 -9.10
N LEU A 278 7.26 7.99 -8.50
CA LEU A 278 6.53 6.78 -8.92
C LEU A 278 6.12 6.82 -10.40
N LEU A 279 5.66 7.98 -10.87
CA LEU A 279 5.14 8.14 -12.24
C LEU A 279 6.25 8.36 -13.27
N ILE A 280 7.35 8.97 -12.88
CA ILE A 280 8.38 9.49 -13.79
C ILE A 280 9.62 8.57 -13.83
N LEU A 281 10.23 8.29 -12.66
CA LEU A 281 11.55 7.67 -12.61
C LEU A 281 11.64 6.31 -13.30
N PRO A 282 10.70 5.37 -13.15
CA PRO A 282 10.81 4.05 -13.78
C PRO A 282 10.89 4.10 -15.30
N ARG A 283 10.35 5.18 -15.93
CA ARG A 283 10.35 5.35 -17.39
C ARG A 283 11.73 5.73 -17.96
N PHE A 284 12.58 6.36 -17.15
CA PHE A 284 13.91 6.82 -17.55
C PHE A 284 15.02 5.84 -17.21
N ILE A 285 14.71 4.75 -16.49
CA ILE A 285 15.68 3.73 -16.11
C ILE A 285 15.72 2.65 -17.20
N ALA A 286 16.79 2.67 -18.00
CA ALA A 286 17.01 1.63 -19.02
C ALA A 286 17.21 0.24 -18.36
N SER A 287 16.83 -0.82 -19.08
CA SER A 287 16.91 -2.23 -18.60
C SER A 287 18.30 -2.59 -18.07
N GLU A 288 19.35 -2.17 -18.80
CA GLU A 288 20.74 -2.49 -18.48
C GLU A 288 21.23 -1.81 -17.19
N ARG A 289 20.54 -0.74 -16.75
CA ARG A 289 20.92 0.07 -15.58
C ARG A 289 20.04 -0.18 -14.36
N ARG A 290 19.10 -1.15 -14.40
CA ARG A 290 18.15 -1.38 -13.31
C ARG A 290 18.82 -1.86 -12.02
N GLY A 291 19.84 -2.70 -12.10
CA GLY A 291 20.64 -3.09 -10.94
C GLY A 291 21.33 -1.88 -10.29
N LEU A 292 21.96 -1.02 -11.10
CA LEU A 292 22.57 0.22 -10.61
C LEU A 292 21.52 1.14 -9.98
N ALA A 293 20.37 1.31 -10.63
CA ALA A 293 19.27 2.16 -10.11
C ALA A 293 18.73 1.61 -8.79
N LEU A 294 18.61 0.30 -8.65
CA LEU A 294 18.20 -0.35 -7.39
C LEU A 294 19.21 -0.01 -6.27
N GLY A 295 20.51 -0.12 -6.55
CA GLY A 295 21.56 0.24 -5.60
C GLY A 295 21.55 1.73 -5.21
N VAL A 296 21.38 2.63 -6.19
CA VAL A 296 21.28 4.07 -5.95
C VAL A 296 20.06 4.41 -5.08
N LEU A 297 18.89 3.84 -5.38
CA LEU A 297 17.67 4.05 -4.59
C LEU A 297 17.79 3.48 -3.18
N ALA A 298 18.46 2.34 -3.02
CA ALA A 298 18.73 1.75 -1.72
C ALA A 298 19.68 2.64 -0.88
N MET A 299 20.74 3.16 -1.50
CA MET A 299 21.65 4.11 -0.83
C MET A 299 20.92 5.39 -0.48
N LEU A 300 20.09 5.92 -1.39
CA LEU A 300 19.26 7.09 -1.14
C LEU A 300 18.31 6.87 0.02
N SER A 301 17.67 5.69 0.11
CA SER A 301 16.82 5.29 1.24
C SER A 301 17.62 5.27 2.55
N ALA A 302 18.78 4.61 2.58
CA ALA A 302 19.61 4.54 3.77
C ALA A 302 20.05 5.93 4.26
N SER A 303 20.56 6.76 3.35
CA SER A 303 21.00 8.15 3.65
C SER A 303 19.83 9.00 4.14
N SER A 304 18.67 8.86 3.53
CA SER A 304 17.46 9.61 3.91
C SER A 304 16.99 9.27 5.31
N VAL A 305 16.96 7.97 5.65
CA VAL A 305 16.59 7.54 7.00
C VAL A 305 17.59 8.06 8.03
N TRP A 306 18.89 8.05 7.70
CA TRP A 306 19.91 8.63 8.55
C TRP A 306 19.69 10.12 8.78
N LEU A 307 19.39 10.90 7.70
CA LEU A 307 19.08 12.34 7.82
C LEU A 307 17.86 12.58 8.72
N ILE A 308 16.81 11.75 8.61
CA ILE A 308 15.58 11.89 9.41
C ILE A 308 15.85 11.62 10.90
N LEU A 309 16.73 10.67 11.22
CA LEU A 309 16.98 10.26 12.61
C LEU A 309 17.96 11.15 13.34
N PHE A 310 19.00 11.64 12.65
CA PHE A 310 20.12 12.29 13.31
C PHE A 310 20.19 13.80 13.10
N LEU A 311 19.44 14.33 12.13
CA LEU A 311 19.46 15.76 11.84
C LEU A 311 18.10 16.40 12.07
N THR A 312 18.13 17.69 12.36
CA THR A 312 16.92 18.51 12.57
C THR A 312 16.86 19.64 11.52
N GLY A 313 15.75 20.35 11.48
CA GLY A 313 15.57 21.49 10.58
C GLY A 313 15.57 21.09 9.10
N PHE A 314 16.19 21.91 8.26
CA PHE A 314 16.15 21.77 6.80
C PHE A 314 16.63 20.41 6.27
N LEU A 315 17.72 19.86 6.81
CA LEU A 315 18.28 18.59 6.34
C LEU A 315 17.39 17.39 6.63
N MET A 316 16.65 17.40 7.73
CA MET A 316 15.62 16.39 8.02
C MET A 316 14.51 16.42 6.95
N PHE A 317 14.04 17.63 6.56
CA PHE A 317 13.03 17.75 5.51
C PHE A 317 13.55 17.27 4.15
N VAL A 318 14.82 17.55 3.82
CA VAL A 318 15.48 16.95 2.66
C VAL A 318 15.45 15.42 2.75
N GLY A 319 15.77 14.85 3.91
CA GLY A 319 15.67 13.41 4.15
C GLY A 319 14.27 12.85 3.88
N LEU A 320 13.21 13.53 4.34
CA LEU A 320 11.83 13.12 4.11
C LEU A 320 11.46 13.09 2.62
N ILE A 321 11.89 14.10 1.86
CA ILE A 321 11.66 14.18 0.40
C ILE A 321 12.39 13.04 -0.31
N LEU A 322 13.69 12.90 -0.03
CA LEU A 322 14.53 11.88 -0.66
C LEU A 322 14.07 10.47 -0.33
N TYR A 323 13.61 10.23 0.90
CA TYR A 323 13.01 8.97 1.31
C TYR A 323 11.74 8.67 0.49
N GLY A 324 10.86 9.65 0.30
CA GLY A 324 9.65 9.49 -0.50
C GLY A 324 9.98 9.11 -1.95
N ILE A 325 10.97 9.75 -2.55
CA ILE A 325 11.46 9.45 -3.90
C ILE A 325 11.98 8.01 -3.97
N ALA A 326 12.83 7.60 -3.04
CA ALA A 326 13.39 6.25 -3.01
C ALA A 326 12.32 5.18 -2.79
N ALA A 327 11.52 5.31 -1.73
CA ALA A 327 10.53 4.32 -1.32
C ALA A 327 9.46 4.07 -2.39
N CYS A 328 8.93 5.15 -3.00
CA CYS A 328 7.88 5.02 -4.02
C CYS A 328 8.41 4.49 -5.37
N THR A 329 9.72 4.57 -5.65
CA THR A 329 10.31 4.08 -6.90
C THR A 329 10.78 2.62 -6.81
N LEU A 330 11.16 2.14 -5.60
CA LEU A 330 11.70 0.78 -5.41
C LEU A 330 10.73 -0.32 -5.86
N VAL A 331 9.45 -0.25 -5.48
CA VAL A 331 8.46 -1.29 -5.81
C VAL A 331 8.21 -1.39 -7.32
N PRO A 332 7.92 -0.30 -8.06
CA PRO A 332 7.84 -0.34 -9.51
C PRO A 332 9.10 -0.86 -10.19
N LEU A 333 10.28 -0.46 -9.72
CA LEU A 333 11.54 -0.92 -10.28
C LEU A 333 11.73 -2.44 -10.11
N LEU A 334 11.45 -2.98 -8.93
CA LEU A 334 11.48 -4.44 -8.68
C LEU A 334 10.48 -5.19 -9.54
N THR A 335 9.27 -4.63 -9.72
CA THR A 335 8.25 -5.21 -10.59
C THR A 335 8.71 -5.24 -12.05
N LEU A 336 9.39 -4.18 -12.53
CA LEU A 336 9.96 -4.15 -13.87
C LEU A 336 11.07 -5.20 -14.05
N ILE A 337 11.98 -5.35 -13.07
CA ILE A 337 13.01 -6.39 -13.10
C ILE A 337 12.37 -7.80 -13.17
N LEU A 338 11.28 -8.00 -12.40
CA LEU A 338 10.54 -9.26 -12.43
C LEU A 338 9.93 -9.53 -13.81
N MET A 339 9.28 -8.52 -14.43
CA MET A 339 8.66 -8.63 -15.76
C MET A 339 9.66 -8.95 -16.86
N GLU A 340 10.88 -8.43 -16.76
CA GLU A 340 11.94 -8.63 -17.76
C GLU A 340 12.75 -9.91 -17.56
N THR A 341 12.53 -10.61 -16.44
CA THR A 341 13.11 -11.93 -16.23
C THR A 341 12.54 -12.90 -17.28
N PRO A 342 13.38 -13.54 -18.15
CA PRO A 342 12.88 -14.31 -19.29
C PRO A 342 11.91 -15.43 -18.93
N GLU A 343 12.11 -16.08 -17.78
CA GLU A 343 11.27 -17.19 -17.30
C GLU A 343 9.89 -16.73 -16.81
N VAL A 344 9.71 -15.41 -16.55
CA VAL A 344 8.43 -14.81 -16.17
C VAL A 344 7.66 -14.38 -17.40
N GLY A 345 8.21 -13.44 -18.16
CA GLY A 345 7.57 -12.85 -19.33
C GLY A 345 6.12 -12.47 -19.10
N ALA A 346 5.37 -12.23 -20.17
CA ALA A 346 3.94 -11.91 -20.08
C ALA A 346 3.08 -13.10 -19.57
N ARG A 347 3.53 -14.34 -19.81
CA ARG A 347 2.77 -15.57 -19.54
C ARG A 347 2.66 -15.88 -18.04
N HIS A 348 3.73 -15.65 -17.28
CA HIS A 348 3.79 -16.02 -15.85
C HIS A 348 3.79 -14.81 -14.92
N MET A 349 3.63 -13.58 -15.46
CA MET A 349 3.66 -12.36 -14.68
C MET A 349 2.58 -12.32 -13.59
N GLY A 350 1.41 -12.88 -13.82
CA GLY A 350 0.36 -12.96 -12.80
C GLY A 350 0.79 -13.77 -11.58
N THR A 351 1.38 -14.96 -11.82
CA THR A 351 1.87 -15.84 -10.74
C THR A 351 3.09 -15.25 -10.04
N ALA A 352 4.06 -14.74 -10.82
CA ALA A 352 5.28 -14.15 -10.29
C ALA A 352 5.00 -12.86 -9.50
N GLY A 353 4.13 -11.99 -10.00
CA GLY A 353 3.67 -10.78 -9.30
C GLY A 353 2.90 -11.09 -8.02
N GLY A 354 2.00 -12.07 -8.05
CA GLY A 354 1.31 -12.55 -6.86
C GLY A 354 2.28 -13.05 -5.79
N LEU A 355 3.27 -13.87 -6.18
CA LEU A 355 4.32 -14.35 -5.28
C LEU A 355 5.16 -13.20 -4.73
N PHE A 356 5.53 -12.22 -5.57
CA PHE A 356 6.26 -11.03 -5.17
C PHE A 356 5.52 -10.26 -4.08
N PHE A 357 4.24 -9.95 -4.29
CA PHE A 357 3.47 -9.22 -3.29
C PHE A 357 3.24 -10.04 -2.02
N CYS A 358 2.95 -11.35 -2.10
CA CYS A 358 2.83 -12.20 -0.91
C CYS A 358 4.09 -12.19 -0.04
N VAL A 359 5.27 -12.33 -0.66
CA VAL A 359 6.54 -12.31 0.09
C VAL A 359 6.84 -10.90 0.60
N SER A 360 6.56 -9.87 -0.18
CA SER A 360 6.78 -8.48 0.21
C SER A 360 5.91 -8.09 1.41
N GLU A 361 4.65 -8.51 1.46
CA GLU A 361 3.75 -8.22 2.59
C GLU A 361 4.20 -8.88 3.90
N ILE A 362 4.94 -9.99 3.84
CA ILE A 362 5.62 -10.53 5.04
C ILE A 362 6.60 -9.48 5.59
N GLY A 363 7.36 -8.84 4.72
CA GLY A 363 8.23 -7.71 5.10
C GLY A 363 7.42 -6.54 5.68
N GLY A 364 6.29 -6.23 5.05
CA GLY A 364 5.35 -5.20 5.51
C GLY A 364 4.84 -5.45 6.94
N PHE A 365 4.57 -6.71 7.28
CA PHE A 365 4.23 -7.14 8.63
C PHE A 365 5.43 -7.03 9.60
N LEU A 366 6.58 -7.58 9.20
CA LEU A 366 7.76 -7.64 10.06
C LEU A 366 8.36 -6.25 10.33
N GLY A 367 8.30 -5.32 9.38
CA GLY A 367 8.90 -3.99 9.52
C GLY A 367 8.42 -3.23 10.75
N PRO A 368 7.12 -2.91 10.87
CA PRO A 368 6.60 -2.22 12.05
C PRO A 368 6.79 -2.99 13.35
N LEU A 369 6.65 -4.33 13.32
CA LEU A 369 6.82 -5.19 14.47
C LEU A 369 8.26 -5.13 15.02
N LEU A 370 9.26 -5.34 14.15
CA LEU A 370 10.65 -5.35 14.56
C LEU A 370 11.14 -3.97 15.04
N VAL A 371 10.66 -2.89 14.40
CA VAL A 371 10.93 -1.53 14.89
C VAL A 371 10.34 -1.35 16.28
N GLY A 372 9.09 -1.74 16.54
CA GLY A 372 8.47 -1.64 17.86
C GLY A 372 9.21 -2.47 18.93
N MET A 373 9.62 -3.70 18.60
CA MET A 373 10.43 -4.55 19.51
C MET A 373 11.77 -3.92 19.84
N LEU A 374 12.43 -3.32 18.87
CA LEU A 374 13.71 -2.63 19.11
C LEU A 374 13.52 -1.39 19.98
N VAL A 375 12.41 -0.67 19.85
CA VAL A 375 12.08 0.46 20.73
C VAL A 375 11.87 0.00 22.17
N ASP A 376 11.08 -1.05 22.38
CA ASP A 376 10.88 -1.61 23.74
C ASP A 376 12.20 -2.06 24.37
N TRP A 377 13.12 -2.62 23.58
CA TRP A 377 14.40 -3.14 24.08
C TRP A 377 15.43 -2.04 24.35
N THR A 378 15.45 -0.98 23.53
CA THR A 378 16.51 0.06 23.60
C THR A 378 16.04 1.39 24.18
N GLY A 379 14.74 1.58 24.40
CA GLY A 379 14.15 2.79 24.95
C GLY A 379 13.96 3.96 23.95
N GLY A 380 14.19 3.72 22.63
CA GLY A 380 14.02 4.79 21.63
C GLY A 380 14.08 4.31 20.17
N PHE A 381 13.69 5.17 19.24
CA PHE A 381 13.61 4.82 17.81
C PHE A 381 14.95 4.75 17.08
N LEU A 382 16.06 5.06 17.73
CA LEU A 382 17.37 5.04 17.07
C LEU A 382 17.74 3.64 16.57
N ALA A 383 17.51 2.61 17.38
CA ALA A 383 17.78 1.22 17.00
C ALA A 383 16.85 0.75 15.88
N GLY A 384 15.54 1.09 15.97
CA GLY A 384 14.57 0.79 14.93
C GLY A 384 14.90 1.45 13.59
N GLY A 385 15.33 2.72 13.61
CA GLY A 385 15.77 3.42 12.42
C GLY A 385 17.08 2.88 11.85
N SER A 386 18.06 2.52 12.70
CA SER A 386 19.29 1.87 12.27
C SER A 386 19.04 0.51 11.63
N PHE A 387 18.05 -0.23 12.12
CA PHE A 387 17.56 -1.46 11.49
C PHE A 387 17.03 -1.18 10.05
N VAL A 388 16.23 -0.12 9.85
CA VAL A 388 15.74 0.27 8.52
C VAL A 388 16.90 0.66 7.58
N VAL A 389 17.92 1.34 8.09
CA VAL A 389 19.18 1.61 7.35
C VAL A 389 19.86 0.32 6.94
N ALA A 390 20.01 -0.64 7.87
CA ALA A 390 20.62 -1.93 7.58
C ALA A 390 19.86 -2.73 6.50
N LEU A 391 18.50 -2.70 6.51
CA LEU A 391 17.68 -3.30 5.45
C LEU A 391 17.94 -2.63 4.09
N SER A 392 18.07 -1.30 4.06
CA SER A 392 18.36 -0.55 2.84
C SER A 392 19.74 -0.93 2.28
N LEU A 393 20.75 -1.08 3.14
CA LEU A 393 22.07 -1.58 2.76
C LEU A 393 22.03 -3.04 2.28
N GLY A 394 21.12 -3.85 2.83
CA GLY A 394 20.83 -5.20 2.33
C GLY A 394 20.36 -5.18 0.88
N ILE A 395 19.45 -4.28 0.50
CA ILE A 395 19.02 -4.09 -0.90
C ILE A 395 20.19 -3.64 -1.76
N LEU A 396 21.04 -2.71 -1.27
CA LEU A 396 22.24 -2.28 -1.99
C LEU A 396 23.16 -3.47 -2.29
N LEU A 397 23.42 -4.33 -1.32
CA LEU A 397 24.22 -5.56 -1.54
C LEU A 397 23.57 -6.48 -2.58
N MET A 398 22.24 -6.68 -2.51
CA MET A 398 21.52 -7.50 -3.47
C MET A 398 21.55 -6.92 -4.89
N SER A 399 21.64 -5.60 -5.04
CA SER A 399 21.66 -4.94 -6.36
C SER A 399 22.85 -5.33 -7.24
N PHE A 400 23.97 -5.74 -6.66
CA PHE A 400 25.14 -6.24 -7.37
C PHE A 400 24.92 -7.63 -8.00
N PHE A 401 23.93 -8.38 -7.53
CA PHE A 401 23.59 -9.71 -8.03
C PHE A 401 22.45 -9.70 -9.06
N VAL A 402 21.92 -8.54 -9.41
CA VAL A 402 20.95 -8.39 -10.51
C VAL A 402 21.64 -8.77 -11.80
N LYS A 403 21.34 -9.94 -12.31
CA LYS A 403 21.85 -10.38 -13.63
C LYS A 403 21.08 -9.68 -14.74
N LYS A 404 21.81 -9.26 -15.76
CA LYS A 404 21.27 -8.72 -17.01
C LYS A 404 20.55 -9.81 -17.81
#